data_f1f432fee28caea74e7ec57eb6ed0970
#
_entry.id   f1f432fee28caea74e7ec57eb6ed0970
#
_cell.length_a   1.000
_cell.length_b   1.000
_cell.length_c   1.000
_cell.angle_alpha   90.00
_cell.angle_beta   90.00
_cell.angle_gamma   90.00
#
_symmetry.space_group_name_H-M   'P 1'
#
loop_
_entity.id
_entity.type
_entity.pdbx_description
1 polymer ?
#
loop_
_entity_poly.entity_id
_entity_poly.type
_entity_poly.pdbx_seq_one_letter_code
_entity_poly.pdbx_strand_id
1 'polypeptide(L)'
;MSSGRREGPLSVTTALYRTMIPAIGVFMIVVTGVAVVLGWRVFSAAFGDGHLPEVIREYFWIIFWTGLTEGVCLFTGIFLLRRLAASFNRLFAAQDARLRELRNLTTNVLHDLRTPLTQIRCDAEAICRGETDATEAAERTMESCHTIIRLIDTNAEITRTNAGIQPTPAQDLDFRDIVSESIELFRPAADMKSVDLVAHLPEEVLPLRGHPDRFQRIVGNLIDNAIKFTGPGGSVLIELSSDDSRIVLSVADTGIGMPPETASRVFERFYRADESRHEPGFGLGLSLVKAIVDSYNGTIRCSTKPGKGTAFTVELPRRI
;
A
#
# COMPACT_ATOMS: atom_id res chain seq x y z
N MET A 1 36.29 8.88 4.87
CA MET A 1 35.56 8.27 5.97
C MET A 1 34.68 7.17 5.38
N SER A 2 35.03 5.92 5.68
CA SER A 2 34.53 4.72 5.01
C SER A 2 33.08 4.41 5.37
N SER A 3 32.22 4.38 4.34
CA SER A 3 30.87 3.86 4.45
C SER A 3 30.93 2.33 4.57
N GLY A 4 30.87 1.82 5.78
CA GLY A 4 30.64 0.39 6.02
C GLY A 4 29.25 -0.01 5.47
N ARG A 5 29.23 -0.63 4.31
CA ARG A 5 28.06 -1.38 3.84
C ARG A 5 27.80 -2.48 4.88
N ARG A 6 26.76 -2.33 5.67
CA ARG A 6 26.19 -3.45 6.44
C ARG A 6 25.65 -4.46 5.41
N GLU A 7 26.37 -5.53 5.24
CA GLU A 7 25.88 -6.69 4.50
C GLU A 7 24.63 -7.20 5.23
N GLY A 8 23.49 -7.14 4.57
CA GLY A 8 22.20 -7.60 5.13
C GLY A 8 22.18 -9.13 5.30
N PRO A 9 21.23 -9.69 6.06
CA PRO A 9 21.11 -11.14 6.34
C PRO A 9 21.04 -12.03 5.09
N LEU A 10 20.78 -11.47 3.92
CA LEU A 10 20.81 -12.15 2.62
C LEU A 10 22.21 -12.57 2.17
N SER A 11 23.29 -11.92 2.65
CA SER A 11 24.66 -12.28 2.29
C SER A 11 25.13 -13.52 3.03
N VAL A 12 24.72 -13.68 4.29
CA VAL A 12 25.13 -14.82 5.13
C VAL A 12 24.45 -16.12 4.65
N THR A 13 23.15 -16.08 4.35
CA THR A 13 22.44 -17.25 3.82
C THR A 13 22.93 -17.66 2.44
N THR A 14 23.20 -16.70 1.55
CA THR A 14 23.75 -16.99 0.20
C THR A 14 25.19 -17.51 0.28
N ALA A 15 26.02 -17.03 1.21
CA ALA A 15 27.36 -17.55 1.44
C ALA A 15 27.32 -18.97 2.01
N LEU A 16 26.44 -19.25 2.99
CA LEU A 16 26.26 -20.57 3.55
C LEU A 16 25.79 -21.59 2.48
N TYR A 17 24.83 -21.21 1.64
CA TYR A 17 24.36 -22.06 0.54
C TYR A 17 25.44 -22.32 -0.50
N ARG A 18 26.24 -21.34 -0.82
CA ARG A 18 27.27 -21.44 -1.86
C ARG A 18 28.45 -22.34 -1.46
N THR A 19 28.70 -22.46 -0.15
CA THR A 19 29.81 -23.28 0.39
C THR A 19 29.35 -24.65 0.90
N MET A 20 28.21 -24.74 1.58
CA MET A 20 27.76 -26.01 2.18
C MET A 20 27.20 -27.03 1.19
N ILE A 21 26.44 -26.59 0.17
CA ILE A 21 25.85 -27.53 -0.81
C ILE A 21 26.91 -28.26 -1.63
N PRO A 22 27.94 -27.60 -2.19
CA PRO A 22 29.03 -28.33 -2.87
C PRO A 22 29.82 -29.23 -1.92
N ALA A 23 30.06 -28.78 -0.68
CA ALA A 23 30.82 -29.59 0.31
C ALA A 23 30.07 -30.86 0.69
N ILE A 24 28.76 -30.82 0.90
CA ILE A 24 27.93 -32.01 1.18
C ILE A 24 27.91 -32.94 -0.03
N GLY A 25 27.76 -32.39 -1.25
CA GLY A 25 27.79 -33.17 -2.49
C GLY A 25 29.11 -33.88 -2.69
N VAL A 26 30.23 -33.21 -2.48
CA VAL A 26 31.58 -33.82 -2.56
C VAL A 26 31.78 -34.89 -1.46
N PHE A 27 31.33 -34.62 -0.24
CA PHE A 27 31.42 -35.59 0.86
C PHE A 27 30.65 -36.85 0.55
N MET A 28 29.43 -36.77 0.02
CA MET A 28 28.61 -37.92 -0.38
C MET A 28 29.27 -38.74 -1.50
N ILE A 29 29.81 -38.09 -2.52
CA ILE A 29 30.52 -38.73 -3.62
C ILE A 29 31.74 -39.49 -3.09
N VAL A 30 32.50 -38.91 -2.16
CA VAL A 30 33.68 -39.51 -1.56
C VAL A 30 33.30 -40.73 -0.72
N VAL A 31 32.25 -40.60 0.12
CA VAL A 31 31.78 -41.75 0.97
C VAL A 31 31.29 -42.88 0.11
N THR A 32 30.51 -42.62 -0.94
CA THR A 32 30.04 -43.67 -1.87
C THR A 32 31.23 -44.31 -2.62
N GLY A 33 32.18 -43.52 -3.08
CA GLY A 33 33.38 -44.00 -3.76
C GLY A 33 34.25 -44.91 -2.85
N VAL A 34 34.44 -44.52 -1.59
CA VAL A 34 35.18 -45.33 -0.61
C VAL A 34 34.44 -46.61 -0.30
N ALA A 35 33.11 -46.59 -0.16
CA ALA A 35 32.30 -47.79 0.08
C ALA A 35 32.40 -48.80 -1.09
N VAL A 36 32.40 -48.30 -2.34
CA VAL A 36 32.60 -49.10 -3.55
C VAL A 36 33.97 -49.77 -3.57
N VAL A 37 35.05 -49.02 -3.29
CA VAL A 37 36.41 -49.51 -3.30
C VAL A 37 36.65 -50.52 -2.17
N LEU A 38 36.15 -50.28 -0.97
CA LEU A 38 36.24 -51.21 0.16
C LEU A 38 35.44 -52.50 -0.11
N GLY A 39 34.22 -52.37 -0.63
CA GLY A 39 33.41 -53.52 -1.05
C GLY A 39 34.11 -54.37 -2.08
N TRP A 40 34.76 -53.77 -3.09
CA TRP A 40 35.56 -54.47 -4.09
C TRP A 40 36.77 -55.21 -3.50
N ARG A 41 37.54 -54.55 -2.57
CA ARG A 41 38.68 -55.16 -1.90
C ARG A 41 38.28 -56.35 -1.02
N VAL A 42 37.23 -56.27 -0.24
CA VAL A 42 36.72 -57.36 0.59
C VAL A 42 36.25 -58.50 -0.30
N PHE A 43 35.59 -58.20 -1.40
CA PHE A 43 35.12 -59.15 -2.37
C PHE A 43 36.26 -59.90 -3.07
N SER A 44 37.27 -59.20 -3.61
CA SER A 44 38.42 -59.84 -4.27
C SER A 44 39.25 -60.62 -3.36
N ALA A 45 39.32 -60.34 -2.05
CA ALA A 45 40.02 -61.10 -1.04
C ALA A 45 39.28 -62.40 -0.63
N ALA A 46 37.93 -62.39 -0.71
CA ALA A 46 37.10 -63.51 -0.22
C ALA A 46 36.86 -64.63 -1.28
N PHE A 47 36.83 -64.28 -2.56
CA PHE A 47 36.26 -65.18 -3.58
C PHE A 47 37.22 -65.65 -4.70
N GLY A 48 38.43 -65.19 -4.78
CA GLY A 48 39.36 -65.59 -5.87
C GLY A 48 38.72 -65.57 -7.27
N ASP A 49 39.53 -65.66 -8.31
CA ASP A 49 39.11 -65.35 -9.69
C ASP A 49 38.06 -66.24 -10.40
N GLY A 50 37.50 -67.28 -9.72
CA GLY A 50 36.66 -68.29 -10.41
C GLY A 50 35.16 -68.14 -10.50
N HIS A 51 34.51 -67.28 -9.67
CA HIS A 51 33.03 -67.10 -9.64
C HIS A 51 32.57 -65.68 -9.84
N LEU A 52 33.34 -64.91 -10.58
CA LEU A 52 33.18 -63.51 -10.75
C LEU A 52 31.83 -62.99 -11.37
N PRO A 53 31.19 -63.65 -12.36
CA PRO A 53 30.12 -62.99 -13.10
C PRO A 53 28.80 -62.78 -12.35
N GLU A 54 28.32 -63.70 -11.54
CA GLU A 54 27.01 -63.56 -10.88
C GLU A 54 27.06 -62.69 -9.64
N VAL A 55 28.09 -62.81 -8.86
CA VAL A 55 28.28 -62.01 -7.65
C VAL A 55 28.55 -60.54 -7.97
N ILE A 56 29.30 -60.25 -9.07
CA ILE A 56 29.50 -58.87 -9.55
C ILE A 56 28.16 -58.24 -9.90
N ARG A 57 27.25 -58.97 -10.53
CA ARG A 57 25.94 -58.47 -10.92
C ARG A 57 25.07 -58.09 -9.72
N GLU A 58 25.05 -58.88 -8.65
CA GLU A 58 24.27 -58.56 -7.44
C GLU A 58 24.83 -57.34 -6.70
N TYR A 59 26.16 -57.26 -6.50
CA TYR A 59 26.78 -56.11 -5.86
C TYR A 59 26.61 -54.80 -6.69
N PHE A 60 26.65 -54.88 -8.00
CA PHE A 60 26.41 -53.75 -8.88
C PHE A 60 25.01 -53.16 -8.66
N TRP A 61 23.97 -53.98 -8.53
CA TRP A 61 22.63 -53.54 -8.27
C TRP A 61 22.47 -52.91 -6.86
N ILE A 62 23.12 -53.44 -5.85
CA ILE A 62 23.12 -52.87 -4.50
C ILE A 62 23.75 -51.47 -4.51
N ILE A 63 24.90 -51.31 -5.13
CA ILE A 63 25.60 -50.02 -5.23
C ILE A 63 24.78 -49.02 -6.07
N PHE A 64 24.21 -49.49 -7.17
CA PHE A 64 23.35 -48.63 -8.02
C PHE A 64 22.14 -48.10 -7.26
N TRP A 65 21.43 -48.99 -6.54
CA TRP A 65 20.24 -48.59 -5.77
C TRP A 65 20.56 -47.71 -4.57
N THR A 66 21.66 -47.96 -3.86
CA THR A 66 22.10 -47.09 -2.77
C THR A 66 22.50 -45.71 -3.28
N GLY A 67 23.26 -45.62 -4.34
CA GLY A 67 23.60 -44.31 -4.96
C GLY A 67 22.38 -43.56 -5.49
N LEU A 68 21.41 -44.27 -6.07
CA LEU A 68 20.16 -43.65 -6.56
C LEU A 68 19.32 -43.11 -5.39
N THR A 69 19.16 -43.87 -4.31
CA THR A 69 18.41 -43.43 -3.13
C THR A 69 19.07 -42.25 -2.44
N GLU A 70 20.37 -42.21 -2.31
CA GLU A 70 21.13 -41.07 -1.77
C GLU A 70 20.98 -39.83 -2.66
N GLY A 71 21.08 -39.99 -3.99
CA GLY A 71 20.86 -38.90 -4.96
C GLY A 71 19.46 -38.31 -4.87
N VAL A 72 18.43 -39.17 -4.77
CA VAL A 72 17.04 -38.72 -4.60
C VAL A 72 16.83 -37.99 -3.28
N CYS A 73 17.37 -38.52 -2.16
CA CYS A 73 17.29 -37.88 -0.85
C CYS A 73 17.99 -36.51 -0.84
N LEU A 74 19.17 -36.41 -1.46
CA LEU A 74 19.90 -35.15 -1.58
C LEU A 74 19.11 -34.10 -2.43
N PHE A 75 18.60 -34.53 -3.57
CA PHE A 75 17.83 -33.71 -4.46
C PHE A 75 16.53 -33.17 -3.80
N THR A 76 15.79 -34.08 -3.12
CA THR A 76 14.58 -33.72 -2.40
C THR A 76 14.88 -32.79 -1.21
N GLY A 77 15.97 -33.04 -0.48
CA GLY A 77 16.43 -32.16 0.60
C GLY A 77 16.78 -30.75 0.10
N ILE A 78 17.54 -30.64 -0.97
CA ILE A 78 17.88 -29.35 -1.59
C ILE A 78 16.63 -28.65 -2.12
N PHE A 79 15.71 -29.37 -2.75
CA PHE A 79 14.46 -28.81 -3.27
C PHE A 79 13.59 -28.26 -2.13
N LEU A 80 13.40 -29.00 -1.04
CA LEU A 80 12.65 -28.57 0.13
C LEU A 80 13.28 -27.34 0.79
N LEU A 81 14.60 -27.34 0.96
CA LEU A 81 15.33 -26.20 1.52
C LEU A 81 15.17 -24.93 0.66
N ARG A 82 15.28 -25.07 -0.67
CA ARG A 82 15.05 -23.94 -1.59
C ARG A 82 13.61 -23.41 -1.50
N ARG A 83 12.61 -24.29 -1.41
CA ARG A 83 11.21 -23.92 -1.27
C ARG A 83 10.93 -23.22 0.06
N LEU A 84 11.49 -23.71 1.16
CA LEU A 84 11.42 -23.07 2.48
C LEU A 84 12.10 -21.70 2.47
N ALA A 85 13.31 -21.59 1.96
CA ALA A 85 14.03 -20.33 1.86
C ALA A 85 13.28 -19.29 1.02
N ALA A 86 12.66 -19.70 -0.10
CA ALA A 86 11.84 -18.82 -0.91
C ALA A 86 10.57 -18.33 -0.17
N SER A 87 9.95 -19.20 0.64
CA SER A 87 8.80 -18.86 1.47
C SER A 87 9.18 -17.89 2.60
N PHE A 88 10.28 -18.14 3.29
CA PHE A 88 10.84 -17.24 4.30
C PHE A 88 11.19 -15.88 3.71
N ASN A 89 11.86 -15.82 2.56
CA ASN A 89 12.20 -14.56 1.91
C ASN A 89 10.96 -13.74 1.53
N ARG A 90 9.86 -14.39 1.11
CA ARG A 90 8.60 -13.71 0.83
C ARG A 90 7.98 -13.13 2.10
N LEU A 91 7.97 -13.89 3.20
CA LEU A 91 7.45 -13.42 4.49
C LEU A 91 8.27 -12.25 5.04
N PHE A 92 9.60 -12.34 5.01
CA PHE A 92 10.48 -11.24 5.43
C PHE A 92 10.32 -10.00 4.56
N ALA A 93 10.23 -10.17 3.23
CA ALA A 93 10.01 -9.06 2.32
C ALA A 93 8.65 -8.35 2.59
N ALA A 94 7.60 -9.11 2.90
CA ALA A 94 6.30 -8.56 3.27
C ALA A 94 6.34 -7.83 4.62
N GLN A 95 7.06 -8.37 5.62
CA GLN A 95 7.27 -7.69 6.90
C GLN A 95 8.10 -6.41 6.76
N ASP A 96 9.20 -6.46 6.00
CA ASP A 96 10.03 -5.29 5.74
C ASP A 96 9.27 -4.19 5.00
N ALA A 97 8.41 -4.56 4.05
CA ALA A 97 7.54 -3.60 3.36
C ALA A 97 6.56 -2.93 4.34
N ARG A 98 5.92 -3.70 5.22
CA ARG A 98 5.05 -3.15 6.28
C ARG A 98 5.79 -2.23 7.24
N LEU A 99 6.98 -2.63 7.69
CA LEU A 99 7.80 -1.80 8.59
C LEU A 99 8.25 -0.50 7.92
N ARG A 100 8.58 -0.53 6.64
CA ARG A 100 8.92 0.69 5.87
C ARG A 100 7.70 1.59 5.72
N GLU A 101 6.55 1.03 5.43
CA GLU A 101 5.28 1.77 5.35
C GLU A 101 4.97 2.46 6.69
N LEU A 102 5.01 1.72 7.80
CA LEU A 102 4.80 2.29 9.14
C LEU A 102 5.82 3.38 9.47
N ARG A 103 7.09 3.19 9.14
CA ARG A 103 8.14 4.19 9.37
C ARG A 103 7.90 5.46 8.54
N ASN A 104 7.54 5.30 7.27
CA ASN A 104 7.21 6.43 6.39
C ASN A 104 5.97 7.18 6.89
N LEU A 105 4.93 6.46 7.32
CA LEU A 105 3.73 7.05 7.92
C LEU A 105 4.10 7.91 9.15
N THR A 106 4.89 7.36 10.07
CA THR A 106 5.30 8.08 11.28
C THR A 106 6.13 9.32 10.95
N THR A 107 7.06 9.22 10.00
CA THR A 107 7.92 10.34 9.60
C THR A 107 7.11 11.46 8.95
N ASN A 108 6.17 11.13 8.06
CA ASN A 108 5.34 12.12 7.38
C ASN A 108 4.36 12.80 8.34
N VAL A 109 3.70 12.04 9.23
CA VAL A 109 2.85 12.61 10.28
C VAL A 109 3.61 13.59 11.17
N LEU A 110 4.81 13.22 11.62
CA LEU A 110 5.63 14.09 12.45
C LEU A 110 6.07 15.36 11.71
N HIS A 111 6.39 15.26 10.43
CA HIS A 111 6.73 16.41 9.60
C HIS A 111 5.55 17.36 9.46
N ASP A 112 4.37 16.84 9.13
CA ASP A 112 3.16 17.63 8.87
C ASP A 112 2.57 18.21 10.16
N LEU A 113 2.80 17.59 11.32
CA LEU A 113 2.50 18.18 12.63
C LEU A 113 3.46 19.32 13.01
N ARG A 114 4.73 19.23 12.60
CA ARG A 114 5.75 20.22 12.96
C ARG A 114 5.42 21.61 12.42
N THR A 115 4.91 21.69 11.19
CA THR A 115 4.60 22.98 10.53
C THR A 115 3.56 23.79 11.32
N PRO A 116 2.33 23.28 11.58
CA PRO A 116 1.35 24.04 12.36
C PRO A 116 1.78 24.29 13.80
N LEU A 117 2.51 23.34 14.44
CA LEU A 117 3.06 23.57 15.77
C LEU A 117 4.10 24.68 15.80
N THR A 118 4.93 24.77 14.74
CA THR A 118 5.90 25.88 14.62
C THR A 118 5.18 27.20 14.43
N GLN A 119 4.09 27.25 13.63
CA GLN A 119 3.26 28.44 13.46
C GLN A 119 2.65 28.89 14.80
N ILE A 120 2.02 27.99 15.53
CA ILE A 120 1.46 28.29 16.88
C ILE A 120 2.53 28.89 17.80
N ARG A 121 3.73 28.30 17.80
CA ARG A 121 4.84 28.83 18.60
C ARG A 121 5.27 30.22 18.16
N CYS A 122 5.43 30.45 16.84
CA CYS A 122 5.80 31.76 16.30
C CYS A 122 4.74 32.84 16.63
N ASP A 123 3.44 32.51 16.49
CA ASP A 123 2.36 33.43 16.83
C ASP A 123 2.37 33.76 18.33
N ALA A 124 2.57 32.77 19.20
CA ALA A 124 2.69 33.00 20.64
C ALA A 124 3.92 33.87 21.00
N GLU A 125 5.09 33.61 20.37
CA GLU A 125 6.29 34.44 20.55
C GLU A 125 6.09 35.87 20.06
N ALA A 126 5.40 36.07 18.94
CA ALA A 126 5.10 37.42 18.37
C ALA A 126 4.15 38.22 19.28
N ILE A 127 3.13 37.55 19.87
CA ILE A 127 2.26 38.17 20.89
C ILE A 127 3.08 38.63 22.09
N CYS A 128 3.94 37.75 22.63
CA CYS A 128 4.77 38.06 23.80
C CYS A 128 5.72 39.27 23.56
N ARG A 129 6.16 39.46 22.31
CA ARG A 129 7.03 40.58 21.93
C ARG A 129 6.26 41.87 21.55
N GLY A 130 4.94 41.81 21.43
CA GLY A 130 4.13 42.91 20.96
C GLY A 130 4.33 43.24 19.48
N GLU A 131 4.76 42.26 18.68
CA GLU A 131 5.09 42.41 17.26
C GLU A 131 3.87 42.20 16.34
N THR A 132 2.75 41.69 16.88
CA THR A 132 1.52 41.41 16.11
C THR A 132 0.27 41.70 16.95
N ASP A 133 -0.87 41.91 16.29
CA ASP A 133 -2.15 41.97 16.96
C ASP A 133 -2.53 40.62 17.58
N ALA A 134 -2.92 40.64 18.83
CA ALA A 134 -3.24 39.44 19.57
C ALA A 134 -4.44 38.68 18.97
N THR A 135 -5.40 39.41 18.38
CA THR A 135 -6.58 38.82 17.77
C THR A 135 -6.21 38.07 16.48
N GLU A 136 -5.44 38.72 15.62
CA GLU A 136 -4.96 38.11 14.38
C GLU A 136 -4.08 36.87 14.62
N ALA A 137 -3.18 36.93 15.61
CA ALA A 137 -2.36 35.80 15.99
C ALA A 137 -3.18 34.64 16.62
N ALA A 138 -4.23 34.97 17.40
CA ALA A 138 -5.16 34.00 17.92
C ALA A 138 -5.94 33.27 16.83
N GLU A 139 -6.41 33.97 15.82
CA GLU A 139 -7.12 33.40 14.65
C GLU A 139 -6.21 32.40 13.88
N ARG A 140 -4.95 32.80 13.58
CA ARG A 140 -3.98 31.90 12.94
C ARG A 140 -3.66 30.68 13.81
N THR A 141 -3.55 30.86 15.12
CA THR A 141 -3.33 29.77 16.06
C THR A 141 -4.53 28.81 16.06
N MET A 142 -5.75 29.30 16.07
CA MET A 142 -6.96 28.46 15.98
C MET A 142 -7.01 27.69 14.65
N GLU A 143 -6.68 28.29 13.53
CA GLU A 143 -6.60 27.61 12.23
C GLU A 143 -5.55 26.48 12.25
N SER A 144 -4.39 26.75 12.82
CA SER A 144 -3.33 25.75 13.01
C SER A 144 -3.79 24.59 13.91
N CYS A 145 -4.52 24.85 14.99
CA CYS A 145 -5.12 23.84 15.86
C CYS A 145 -6.15 22.99 15.10
N HIS A 146 -7.07 23.61 14.37
CA HIS A 146 -8.05 22.90 13.53
C HIS A 146 -7.37 22.02 12.48
N THR A 147 -6.27 22.47 11.95
CA THR A 147 -5.45 21.75 10.99
C THR A 147 -4.85 20.47 11.61
N ILE A 148 -4.30 20.56 12.82
CA ILE A 148 -3.78 19.41 13.60
C ILE A 148 -4.89 18.41 13.90
N ILE A 149 -6.05 18.88 14.39
CA ILE A 149 -7.20 18.02 14.71
C ILE A 149 -7.65 17.25 13.47
N ARG A 150 -7.84 17.92 12.33
CA ARG A 150 -8.21 17.25 11.06
C ARG A 150 -7.20 16.19 10.63
N LEU A 151 -5.91 16.44 10.81
CA LEU A 151 -4.86 15.47 10.48
C LEU A 151 -4.93 14.22 11.36
N ILE A 152 -5.11 14.41 12.66
CA ILE A 152 -5.23 13.31 13.63
C ILE A 152 -6.49 12.48 13.35
N ASP A 153 -7.65 13.15 13.17
CA ASP A 153 -8.93 12.49 12.94
C ASP A 153 -8.93 11.69 11.62
N THR A 154 -8.42 12.29 10.55
CA THR A 154 -8.34 11.62 9.25
C THR A 154 -7.43 10.39 9.31
N ASN A 155 -6.26 10.51 9.95
CA ASN A 155 -5.33 9.39 10.10
C ASN A 155 -5.90 8.26 10.98
N ALA A 156 -6.58 8.62 12.07
CA ALA A 156 -7.28 7.67 12.93
C ALA A 156 -8.40 6.94 12.19
N GLU A 157 -9.14 7.66 11.35
CA GLU A 157 -10.22 7.05 10.55
C GLU A 157 -9.69 6.10 9.46
N ILE A 158 -8.66 6.48 8.73
CA ILE A 158 -8.01 5.57 7.77
C ILE A 158 -7.54 4.29 8.48
N THR A 159 -6.97 4.43 9.68
CA THR A 159 -6.48 3.29 10.47
C THR A 159 -7.62 2.39 10.90
N ARG A 160 -8.72 2.96 11.43
CA ARG A 160 -9.92 2.20 11.82
C ARG A 160 -10.59 1.51 10.63
N THR A 161 -10.71 2.21 9.51
CA THR A 161 -11.29 1.67 8.27
C THR A 161 -10.50 0.47 7.76
N ASN A 162 -9.18 0.57 7.71
CA ASN A 162 -8.31 -0.54 7.29
C ASN A 162 -8.31 -1.72 8.27
N ALA A 163 -8.57 -1.46 9.55
CA ALA A 163 -8.73 -2.50 10.57
C ALA A 163 -10.14 -3.14 10.59
N GLY A 164 -11.06 -2.69 9.72
CA GLY A 164 -12.45 -3.14 9.70
C GLY A 164 -13.28 -2.70 10.92
N ILE A 165 -12.75 -1.74 11.73
CA ILE A 165 -13.44 -1.24 12.91
C ILE A 165 -14.48 -0.21 12.48
N GLN A 166 -15.74 -0.47 12.84
CA GLN A 166 -16.86 0.42 12.51
C GLN A 166 -17.49 0.95 13.80
N PRO A 167 -17.48 2.26 14.03
CA PRO A 167 -17.99 2.84 15.29
C PRO A 167 -19.51 2.83 15.40
N THR A 168 -20.22 2.80 14.28
CA THR A 168 -21.69 2.85 14.21
C THR A 168 -22.24 1.69 13.36
N PRO A 169 -23.46 1.22 13.60
CA PRO A 169 -24.08 0.24 12.73
C PRO A 169 -24.38 0.84 11.35
N ALA A 170 -24.26 0.03 10.30
CA ALA A 170 -24.67 0.41 8.97
C ALA A 170 -26.20 0.58 8.90
N GLN A 171 -26.66 1.61 8.19
CA GLN A 171 -28.07 1.93 7.99
C GLN A 171 -28.41 2.02 6.50
N ASP A 172 -29.67 1.87 6.18
CA ASP A 172 -30.17 2.07 4.84
C ASP A 172 -30.34 3.58 4.60
N LEU A 173 -29.86 4.07 3.48
CA LEU A 173 -29.84 5.49 3.12
C LEU A 173 -30.02 5.69 1.61
N ASP A 174 -30.41 6.89 1.22
CA ASP A 174 -30.36 7.30 -0.18
C ASP A 174 -29.02 8.00 -0.47
N PHE A 175 -28.18 7.38 -1.31
CA PHE A 175 -26.88 7.97 -1.63
C PHE A 175 -26.99 9.26 -2.43
N ARG A 176 -28.08 9.45 -3.18
CA ARG A 176 -28.39 10.71 -3.88
C ARG A 176 -28.53 11.88 -2.88
N ASP A 177 -29.21 11.67 -1.75
CA ASP A 177 -29.42 12.73 -0.74
C ASP A 177 -28.06 13.15 -0.16
N ILE A 178 -27.16 12.20 0.15
CA ILE A 178 -25.79 12.51 0.63
C ILE A 178 -25.00 13.33 -0.39
N VAL A 179 -25.10 12.98 -1.68
CA VAL A 179 -24.42 13.76 -2.74
C VAL A 179 -25.02 15.16 -2.85
N SER A 180 -26.35 15.29 -2.82
CA SER A 180 -27.06 16.57 -2.89
C SER A 180 -26.70 17.49 -1.71
N GLU A 181 -26.75 16.96 -0.48
CA GLU A 181 -26.36 17.69 0.73
C GLU A 181 -24.90 18.16 0.68
N SER A 182 -24.01 17.29 0.20
CA SER A 182 -22.58 17.64 0.04
C SER A 182 -22.39 18.76 -0.98
N ILE A 183 -23.10 18.76 -2.10
CA ILE A 183 -23.03 19.81 -3.10
C ILE A 183 -23.44 21.16 -2.49
N GLU A 184 -24.56 21.20 -1.76
CA GLU A 184 -25.03 22.45 -1.12
C GLU A 184 -24.04 22.93 -0.05
N LEU A 185 -23.37 22.03 0.68
CA LEU A 185 -22.35 22.40 1.65
C LEU A 185 -21.14 23.09 1.01
N PHE A 186 -20.72 22.66 -0.18
CA PHE A 186 -19.54 23.19 -0.88
C PHE A 186 -19.85 24.33 -1.84
N ARG A 187 -21.12 24.63 -2.14
CA ARG A 187 -21.54 25.72 -3.03
C ARG A 187 -20.95 27.09 -2.63
N PRO A 188 -21.00 27.53 -1.34
CA PRO A 188 -20.39 28.80 -0.95
C PRO A 188 -18.87 28.85 -1.23
N ALA A 189 -18.16 27.77 -1.04
CA ALA A 189 -16.71 27.67 -1.32
C ALA A 189 -16.43 27.79 -2.83
N ALA A 190 -17.25 27.17 -3.67
CA ALA A 190 -17.15 27.26 -5.12
C ALA A 190 -17.45 28.69 -5.60
N ASP A 191 -18.51 29.33 -5.07
CA ASP A 191 -18.89 30.72 -5.40
C ASP A 191 -17.79 31.71 -5.03
N MET A 192 -17.21 31.59 -3.82
CA MET A 192 -16.08 32.43 -3.37
C MET A 192 -14.87 32.35 -4.31
N LYS A 193 -14.65 31.15 -4.91
CA LYS A 193 -13.55 30.95 -5.85
C LYS A 193 -13.94 31.19 -7.30
N SER A 194 -15.20 31.57 -7.57
CA SER A 194 -15.77 31.73 -8.92
C SER A 194 -15.62 30.43 -9.76
N VAL A 195 -15.92 29.29 -9.16
CA VAL A 195 -15.95 27.96 -9.80
C VAL A 195 -17.40 27.54 -9.98
N ASP A 196 -17.78 27.18 -11.20
CA ASP A 196 -19.15 26.72 -11.50
C ASP A 196 -19.33 25.27 -11.04
N LEU A 197 -20.31 25.03 -10.14
CA LEU A 197 -20.60 23.70 -9.58
C LEU A 197 -21.87 23.14 -10.21
N VAL A 198 -21.69 22.23 -11.18
CA VAL A 198 -22.76 21.63 -11.96
C VAL A 198 -23.03 20.21 -11.46
N ALA A 199 -24.30 19.85 -11.28
CA ALA A 199 -24.69 18.51 -10.80
C ALA A 199 -25.73 17.87 -11.71
N HIS A 200 -25.48 16.63 -12.09
CA HIS A 200 -26.44 15.76 -12.78
C HIS A 200 -26.76 14.57 -11.87
N LEU A 201 -27.87 14.67 -11.17
CA LEU A 201 -28.35 13.64 -10.25
C LEU A 201 -29.61 13.00 -10.82
N PRO A 202 -29.80 11.67 -10.68
CA PRO A 202 -31.00 10.99 -11.11
C PRO A 202 -32.20 11.38 -10.21
N GLU A 203 -33.42 11.32 -10.74
CA GLU A 203 -34.61 11.50 -9.94
C GLU A 203 -34.92 10.31 -9.02
N GLU A 204 -34.41 9.13 -9.39
CA GLU A 204 -34.62 7.89 -8.65
C GLU A 204 -33.82 7.85 -7.35
N VAL A 205 -34.43 7.20 -6.34
CA VAL A 205 -33.74 6.86 -5.07
C VAL A 205 -32.63 5.87 -5.33
N LEU A 206 -31.46 6.13 -4.79
CA LEU A 206 -30.30 5.23 -4.88
C LEU A 206 -30.02 4.57 -3.52
N PRO A 207 -30.77 3.48 -3.18
CA PRO A 207 -30.63 2.85 -1.89
C PRO A 207 -29.25 2.21 -1.75
N LEU A 208 -28.58 2.54 -0.66
CA LEU A 208 -27.28 2.03 -0.28
C LEU A 208 -27.26 1.75 1.21
N ARG A 209 -26.67 0.62 1.63
CA ARG A 209 -26.49 0.31 3.03
C ARG A 209 -25.09 0.67 3.48
N GLY A 210 -24.97 1.46 4.55
CA GLY A 210 -23.64 1.86 5.02
C GLY A 210 -23.70 2.94 6.09
N HIS A 211 -22.64 3.73 6.18
CA HIS A 211 -22.45 4.77 7.19
C HIS A 211 -22.50 6.15 6.50
N PRO A 212 -23.50 6.99 6.78
CA PRO A 212 -23.66 8.31 6.13
C PRO A 212 -22.39 9.15 6.18
N ASP A 213 -21.78 9.26 7.35
CA ASP A 213 -20.57 10.06 7.59
C ASP A 213 -19.41 9.63 6.66
N ARG A 214 -19.28 8.32 6.36
CA ARG A 214 -18.25 7.81 5.45
C ARG A 214 -18.54 8.20 4.01
N PHE A 215 -19.78 8.09 3.60
CA PHE A 215 -20.17 8.51 2.25
C PHE A 215 -20.06 10.02 2.08
N GLN A 216 -20.46 10.82 3.08
CA GLN A 216 -20.23 12.27 3.08
C GLN A 216 -18.75 12.62 2.95
N ARG A 217 -17.85 11.85 3.61
CA ARG A 217 -16.41 12.03 3.48
C ARG A 217 -15.88 11.68 2.09
N ILE A 218 -16.42 10.64 1.42
CA ILE A 218 -16.08 10.35 0.02
C ILE A 218 -16.43 11.56 -0.84
N VAL A 219 -17.69 11.97 -0.82
CA VAL A 219 -18.21 13.04 -1.68
C VAL A 219 -17.51 14.37 -1.38
N GLY A 220 -17.43 14.74 -0.10
CA GLY A 220 -16.80 15.99 0.34
C GLY A 220 -15.34 16.09 -0.05
N ASN A 221 -14.54 15.03 0.13
CA ASN A 221 -13.12 15.06 -0.27
C ASN A 221 -12.94 15.19 -1.80
N LEU A 222 -13.82 14.58 -2.59
CA LEU A 222 -13.74 14.70 -4.05
C LEU A 222 -14.13 16.10 -4.51
N ILE A 223 -15.21 16.69 -3.97
CA ILE A 223 -15.67 18.04 -4.30
C ILE A 223 -14.64 19.08 -3.84
N ASP A 224 -14.14 18.97 -2.60
CA ASP A 224 -13.12 19.89 -2.06
C ASP A 224 -11.86 19.90 -2.94
N ASN A 225 -11.36 18.72 -3.33
CA ASN A 225 -10.23 18.62 -4.24
C ASN A 225 -10.53 19.24 -5.61
N ALA A 226 -11.71 19.00 -6.19
CA ALA A 226 -12.09 19.55 -7.48
C ALA A 226 -12.14 21.07 -7.44
N ILE A 227 -12.79 21.68 -6.43
CA ILE A 227 -12.84 23.13 -6.25
C ILE A 227 -11.43 23.68 -6.01
N LYS A 228 -10.63 23.01 -5.18
CA LYS A 228 -9.29 23.44 -4.81
C LYS A 228 -8.36 23.56 -6.01
N PHE A 229 -8.38 22.61 -6.92
CA PHE A 229 -7.47 22.57 -8.08
C PHE A 229 -8.05 23.17 -9.35
N THR A 230 -9.28 23.72 -9.31
CA THR A 230 -9.89 24.48 -10.39
C THR A 230 -9.64 25.96 -10.17
N GLY A 231 -9.19 26.66 -11.21
CA GLY A 231 -9.02 28.12 -11.18
C GLY A 231 -10.34 28.87 -11.33
N PRO A 232 -10.36 30.18 -11.04
CA PRO A 232 -11.53 31.01 -11.27
C PRO A 232 -12.04 30.94 -12.71
N GLY A 233 -13.36 30.86 -12.89
CA GLY A 233 -14.02 30.68 -14.19
C GLY A 233 -14.01 29.26 -14.71
N GLY A 234 -13.44 28.30 -13.97
CA GLY A 234 -13.53 26.87 -14.27
C GLY A 234 -14.82 26.26 -13.74
N SER A 235 -15.00 24.95 -13.99
CA SER A 235 -16.20 24.23 -13.58
C SER A 235 -15.85 22.86 -12.95
N VAL A 236 -16.73 22.42 -12.04
CA VAL A 236 -16.74 21.08 -11.45
C VAL A 236 -18.07 20.43 -11.79
N LEU A 237 -18.01 19.31 -12.48
CA LEU A 237 -19.19 18.50 -12.86
C LEU A 237 -19.28 17.28 -11.94
N ILE A 238 -20.43 17.13 -11.28
CA ILE A 238 -20.76 16.00 -10.43
C ILE A 238 -21.85 15.20 -11.10
N GLU A 239 -21.57 13.96 -11.44
CA GLU A 239 -22.52 13.05 -12.07
C GLU A 239 -22.73 11.83 -11.18
N LEU A 240 -24.01 11.50 -10.96
CA LEU A 240 -24.41 10.32 -10.21
C LEU A 240 -25.33 9.47 -11.09
N SER A 241 -24.98 8.21 -11.24
CA SER A 241 -25.76 7.24 -12.01
C SER A 241 -25.75 5.87 -11.34
N SER A 242 -26.62 4.98 -11.77
CA SER A 242 -26.62 3.59 -11.29
C SER A 242 -27.02 2.64 -12.41
N ASP A 243 -26.53 1.42 -12.32
CA ASP A 243 -27.04 0.26 -13.03
C ASP A 243 -27.61 -0.78 -12.03
N ASP A 244 -27.98 -1.97 -12.50
CA ASP A 244 -28.55 -3.02 -11.66
C ASP A 244 -27.59 -3.51 -10.55
N SER A 245 -26.28 -3.29 -10.70
CA SER A 245 -25.23 -3.84 -9.84
C SER A 245 -24.47 -2.78 -9.05
N ARG A 246 -24.38 -1.55 -9.55
CA ARG A 246 -23.49 -0.51 -9.04
C ARG A 246 -24.10 0.88 -9.04
N ILE A 247 -23.64 1.70 -8.12
CA ILE A 247 -23.82 3.14 -8.09
C ILE A 247 -22.47 3.76 -8.50
N VAL A 248 -22.50 4.71 -9.43
CA VAL A 248 -21.31 5.39 -9.97
C VAL A 248 -21.42 6.88 -9.67
N LEU A 249 -20.46 7.38 -8.92
CA LEU A 249 -20.25 8.82 -8.69
C LEU A 249 -19.03 9.27 -9.47
N SER A 250 -19.17 10.28 -10.31
CA SER A 250 -18.09 10.95 -11.02
C SER A 250 -18.00 12.41 -10.57
N VAL A 251 -16.81 12.86 -10.21
CA VAL A 251 -16.51 14.28 -9.94
C VAL A 251 -15.38 14.67 -10.87
N ALA A 252 -15.69 15.53 -11.83
CA ALA A 252 -14.77 15.99 -12.87
C ALA A 252 -14.56 17.49 -12.77
N ASP A 253 -13.31 17.93 -12.79
CA ASP A 253 -12.91 19.34 -12.77
C ASP A 253 -12.22 19.76 -14.07
N THR A 254 -12.24 21.06 -14.36
CA THR A 254 -11.51 21.67 -15.46
C THR A 254 -10.19 22.33 -15.01
N GLY A 255 -9.63 21.83 -13.93
CA GLY A 255 -8.45 22.41 -13.29
C GLY A 255 -7.12 22.07 -13.97
N ILE A 256 -6.04 22.16 -13.20
CA ILE A 256 -4.66 22.00 -13.70
C ILE A 256 -4.37 20.59 -14.22
N GLY A 257 -5.14 19.57 -13.81
CA GLY A 257 -4.84 18.18 -14.10
C GLY A 257 -3.51 17.70 -13.47
N MET A 258 -3.10 16.49 -13.83
CA MET A 258 -1.89 15.86 -13.26
C MET A 258 -1.12 15.09 -14.31
N PRO A 259 0.24 15.02 -14.21
CA PRO A 259 1.04 14.11 -15.00
C PRO A 259 0.80 12.63 -14.58
N PRO A 260 1.05 11.65 -15.46
CA PRO A 260 0.79 10.24 -15.20
C PRO A 260 1.48 9.69 -13.95
N GLU A 261 2.68 10.16 -13.66
CA GLU A 261 3.47 9.76 -12.48
C GLU A 261 2.74 10.16 -11.19
N THR A 262 2.17 11.38 -11.14
CA THR A 262 1.36 11.87 -10.03
C THR A 262 0.04 11.09 -9.94
N ALA A 263 -0.65 10.89 -11.05
CA ALA A 263 -1.93 10.18 -11.12
C ALA A 263 -1.83 8.74 -10.56
N SER A 264 -0.71 8.07 -10.76
CA SER A 264 -0.48 6.71 -10.23
C SER A 264 -0.35 6.67 -8.71
N ARG A 265 -0.05 7.80 -8.08
CA ARG A 265 0.28 7.91 -6.65
C ARG A 265 -0.72 8.73 -5.82
N VAL A 266 -1.74 9.34 -6.44
CA VAL A 266 -2.67 10.25 -5.74
C VAL A 266 -3.43 9.61 -4.57
N PHE A 267 -3.53 8.28 -4.55
CA PHE A 267 -4.18 7.53 -3.47
C PHE A 267 -3.20 7.07 -2.37
N GLU A 268 -1.89 7.32 -2.55
CA GLU A 268 -0.90 7.06 -1.50
C GLU A 268 -1.08 8.07 -0.35
N ARG A 269 -0.93 7.59 0.89
CA ARG A 269 -1.03 8.47 2.07
C ARG A 269 0.11 9.49 2.07
N PHE A 270 -0.20 10.73 2.42
CA PHE A 270 0.75 11.84 2.49
C PHE A 270 1.42 12.19 1.16
N TYR A 271 0.96 11.61 0.06
CA TYR A 271 1.49 11.98 -1.25
C TYR A 271 0.93 13.34 -1.68
N ARG A 272 1.82 14.22 -2.11
CA ARG A 272 1.51 15.53 -2.69
C ARG A 272 2.43 15.76 -3.88
N ALA A 273 1.87 16.23 -4.99
CA ALA A 273 2.66 16.71 -6.12
C ALA A 273 3.44 17.98 -5.72
N ASP A 274 4.62 18.19 -6.30
CA ASP A 274 5.44 19.36 -5.96
C ASP A 274 4.71 20.68 -6.26
N GLU A 275 3.96 20.75 -7.34
CA GLU A 275 3.16 21.90 -7.74
C GLU A 275 1.99 22.21 -6.77
N SER A 276 1.50 21.20 -6.04
CA SER A 276 0.41 21.33 -5.07
C SER A 276 0.88 21.67 -3.64
N ARG A 277 2.18 21.83 -3.41
CA ARG A 277 2.72 22.12 -2.07
C ARG A 277 2.31 23.47 -1.51
N HIS A 278 1.94 24.40 -2.35
CA HIS A 278 1.46 25.75 -1.94
C HIS A 278 -0.02 25.75 -1.51
N GLU A 279 -0.78 24.72 -1.90
CA GLU A 279 -2.18 24.61 -1.53
C GLU A 279 -2.33 23.88 -0.17
N PRO A 280 -3.25 24.29 0.73
CA PRO A 280 -3.44 23.65 2.03
C PRO A 280 -3.90 22.19 1.89
N GLY A 281 -3.27 21.26 2.61
CA GLY A 281 -3.68 19.84 2.63
C GLY A 281 -2.53 18.88 2.94
N PHE A 282 -2.85 17.73 3.51
CA PHE A 282 -1.88 16.74 4.02
C PHE A 282 -1.70 15.51 3.12
N GLY A 283 -2.35 15.47 1.95
CA GLY A 283 -2.33 14.28 1.10
C GLY A 283 -3.05 13.06 1.71
N LEU A 284 -4.00 13.29 2.62
CA LEU A 284 -4.77 12.24 3.28
C LEU A 284 -6.18 12.04 2.70
N GLY A 285 -6.78 13.06 2.07
CA GLY A 285 -8.17 13.03 1.61
C GLY A 285 -8.45 11.89 0.62
N LEU A 286 -7.68 11.79 -0.46
CA LEU A 286 -7.86 10.74 -1.48
C LEU A 286 -7.50 9.35 -0.95
N SER A 287 -6.54 9.24 -0.06
CA SER A 287 -6.21 7.97 0.60
C SER A 287 -7.32 7.50 1.56
N LEU A 288 -8.02 8.44 2.21
CA LEU A 288 -9.22 8.15 3.00
C LEU A 288 -10.37 7.68 2.09
N VAL A 289 -10.62 8.40 0.99
CA VAL A 289 -11.63 7.99 0.00
C VAL A 289 -11.36 6.56 -0.47
N LYS A 290 -10.12 6.26 -0.87
CA LYS A 290 -9.71 4.91 -1.28
C LYS A 290 -9.97 3.87 -0.20
N ALA A 291 -9.59 4.12 1.05
CA ALA A 291 -9.79 3.20 2.17
C ALA A 291 -11.28 2.94 2.43
N ILE A 292 -12.12 3.99 2.39
CA ILE A 292 -13.57 3.84 2.58
C ILE A 292 -14.17 3.04 1.42
N VAL A 293 -13.88 3.41 0.17
CA VAL A 293 -14.40 2.72 -1.03
C VAL A 293 -14.02 1.23 -1.01
N ASP A 294 -12.76 0.92 -0.70
CA ASP A 294 -12.29 -0.47 -0.59
C ASP A 294 -13.03 -1.25 0.52
N SER A 295 -13.36 -0.59 1.65
CA SER A 295 -14.10 -1.22 2.75
C SER A 295 -15.53 -1.61 2.39
N TYR A 296 -16.08 -0.99 1.33
CA TYR A 296 -17.38 -1.34 0.74
C TYR A 296 -17.26 -2.19 -0.53
N ASN A 297 -16.10 -2.80 -0.80
CA ASN A 297 -15.83 -3.57 -2.01
C ASN A 297 -16.08 -2.78 -3.31
N GLY A 298 -15.93 -1.46 -3.24
CA GLY A 298 -16.02 -0.54 -4.37
C GLY A 298 -14.69 -0.38 -5.11
N THR A 299 -14.72 0.45 -6.13
CA THR A 299 -13.50 0.86 -6.86
C THR A 299 -13.46 2.37 -7.03
N ILE A 300 -12.27 2.96 -6.97
CA ILE A 300 -12.03 4.36 -7.32
C ILE A 300 -11.00 4.45 -8.43
N ARG A 301 -11.25 5.30 -9.43
CA ARG A 301 -10.34 5.55 -10.54
C ARG A 301 -10.09 7.05 -10.69
N CYS A 302 -8.91 7.38 -11.21
CA CYS A 302 -8.51 8.73 -11.56
C CYS A 302 -8.22 8.77 -13.07
N SER A 303 -8.86 9.69 -13.78
CA SER A 303 -8.56 10.02 -15.17
C SER A 303 -8.19 11.51 -15.24
N THR A 304 -6.98 11.82 -15.70
CA THR A 304 -6.47 13.19 -15.66
C THR A 304 -5.50 13.44 -16.80
N LYS A 305 -5.40 14.71 -17.19
CA LYS A 305 -4.41 15.15 -18.16
C LYS A 305 -3.97 16.58 -17.80
N PRO A 306 -2.65 16.87 -17.80
CA PRO A 306 -2.16 18.21 -17.51
C PRO A 306 -2.86 19.27 -18.36
N GLY A 307 -3.34 20.33 -17.71
CA GLY A 307 -4.07 21.44 -18.33
C GLY A 307 -5.50 21.12 -18.80
N LYS A 308 -6.03 19.93 -18.52
CA LYS A 308 -7.39 19.50 -18.92
C LYS A 308 -8.27 19.06 -17.77
N GLY A 309 -7.78 19.18 -16.53
CA GLY A 309 -8.52 18.79 -15.34
C GLY A 309 -8.37 17.30 -14.96
N THR A 310 -9.18 16.93 -13.99
CA THR A 310 -9.18 15.58 -13.40
C THR A 310 -10.61 15.09 -13.22
N ALA A 311 -10.83 13.80 -13.45
CA ALA A 311 -12.07 13.09 -13.10
C ALA A 311 -11.78 11.95 -12.16
N PHE A 312 -12.42 11.94 -11.00
CA PHE A 312 -12.45 10.84 -10.06
C PHE A 312 -13.78 10.11 -10.19
N THR A 313 -13.73 8.80 -10.44
CA THR A 313 -14.91 7.96 -10.55
C THR A 313 -14.90 6.91 -9.46
N VAL A 314 -15.94 6.90 -8.64
CA VAL A 314 -16.19 5.92 -7.55
C VAL A 314 -17.33 5.00 -7.98
N GLU A 315 -17.10 3.70 -7.93
CA GLU A 315 -18.11 2.67 -8.14
C GLU A 315 -18.36 1.93 -6.84
N LEU A 316 -19.58 1.92 -6.35
CA LEU A 316 -20.00 1.19 -5.15
C LEU A 316 -20.99 0.09 -5.55
N PRO A 317 -20.89 -1.13 -5.00
CA PRO A 317 -21.89 -2.16 -5.24
C PRO A 317 -23.24 -1.73 -4.62
N ARG A 318 -24.33 -1.94 -5.35
CA ARG A 318 -25.69 -1.54 -4.92
C ARG A 318 -26.20 -2.40 -3.75
N ARG A 319 -25.66 -3.61 -3.59
CA ARG A 319 -25.92 -4.50 -2.46
C ARG A 319 -24.59 -4.75 -1.75
N ILE A 320 -24.47 -4.22 -0.57
CA ILE A 320 -23.32 -4.39 0.33
C ILE A 320 -23.70 -5.35 1.45
#